data_eb3ec47136efc0b7adaa995dc4f2be6f
#
_entry.id   eb3ec47136efc0b7adaa995dc4f2be6f
#
_cell.length_a   1.000
_cell.length_b   1.000
_cell.length_c   1.000
_cell.angle_alpha   90.00
_cell.angle_beta   90.00
_cell.angle_gamma   90.00
#
_symmetry.space_group_name_H-M   'P 1'
#
loop_
_entity.id
_entity.type
_entity.pdbx_description
1 polymer ?
#
loop_
_entity_poly.entity_id
_entity_poly.type
_entity_poly.pdbx_seq_one_letter_code
_entity_poly.pdbx_strand_id
1 'polypeptide(L)'
;MRAIVGHCQDIDTADTIADVLRQCESQLGDERPKAGILFASTDYDHGQALAAIRARWPGLALIGGTTDGEVSSHAGYTPDSLLLVLLAGDDFEVELGLGRELSADPVRAVAQATSNLRGRTPAVCLTTFAPTTNSAFVVQELQRAIGSPCPIVGGLSGDHRDYARMAEFCGEEHLRDSLPVLFLFGDLRVSWGVGSGWFPIGEFHRVTGSNGHVVQTIDGQPALEVFRHYWGQVNTDSLGEYPLAVYVNGPDSPHTLRAALSCDTVTGAIRFAGDVPEGALVRLTEVLPEGVLAGTTASIREALRNYEGSEPRVALLFSCAARRWVLGAEAEHELELLSRELAEQARTLVDVAGFYCFGEIAPLDRSAGAALRNGFHNETCVTVLLGK
;
A
#
# COMPACT_ATOMS: atom_id res chain seq x y z
N MET A 1 -5.78 -13.10 18.36
CA MET A 1 -6.02 -11.80 17.70
C MET A 1 -7.41 -11.77 17.11
N ARG A 2 -8.13 -10.65 17.26
CA ARG A 2 -9.40 -10.31 16.57
C ARG A 2 -9.19 -9.01 15.81
N ALA A 3 -9.80 -8.89 14.65
CA ALA A 3 -9.90 -7.64 13.92
C ALA A 3 -11.33 -7.09 14.05
N ILE A 4 -11.44 -5.80 14.13
CA ILE A 4 -12.68 -5.04 14.28
C ILE A 4 -12.64 -3.93 13.25
N VAL A 5 -13.71 -3.76 12.49
CA VAL A 5 -13.78 -2.80 11.39
C VAL A 5 -14.94 -1.84 11.60
N GLY A 6 -14.64 -0.56 11.60
CA GLY A 6 -15.62 0.53 11.54
C GLY A 6 -15.40 1.35 10.28
N HIS A 7 -16.43 1.57 9.49
CA HIS A 7 -16.36 2.29 8.23
C HIS A 7 -17.63 3.14 8.03
N CYS A 8 -17.45 4.41 7.78
CA CYS A 8 -18.56 5.34 7.58
C CYS A 8 -18.19 6.47 6.63
N GLN A 9 -19.17 6.90 5.86
CA GLN A 9 -19.13 8.07 5.00
C GLN A 9 -20.26 9.01 5.37
N ASP A 10 -19.93 10.21 5.84
CA ASP A 10 -20.87 11.31 6.02
C ASP A 10 -20.13 12.63 5.70
N ILE A 11 -20.85 13.72 5.53
CA ILE A 11 -20.29 15.04 5.21
C ILE A 11 -19.57 15.63 6.42
N ASP A 12 -20.04 15.36 7.63
CA ASP A 12 -19.48 15.90 8.87
C ASP A 12 -18.50 14.93 9.53
N THR A 13 -17.30 15.41 9.83
CA THR A 13 -16.25 14.59 10.47
C THR A 13 -16.67 14.06 11.84
N ALA A 14 -17.37 14.86 12.65
CA ALA A 14 -17.76 14.47 14.00
C ALA A 14 -18.79 13.34 13.96
N ASP A 15 -19.76 13.42 13.05
CA ASP A 15 -20.78 12.39 12.85
C ASP A 15 -20.15 11.11 12.28
N THR A 16 -19.29 11.24 11.27
CA THR A 16 -18.59 10.11 10.67
C THR A 16 -17.77 9.35 11.69
N ILE A 17 -16.91 10.05 12.46
CA ILE A 17 -16.06 9.38 13.46
C ILE A 17 -16.87 8.80 14.61
N ALA A 18 -17.96 9.43 15.03
CA ALA A 18 -18.82 8.90 16.06
C ALA A 18 -19.47 7.58 15.63
N ASP A 19 -19.87 7.47 14.36
CA ASP A 19 -20.43 6.25 13.79
C ASP A 19 -19.37 5.15 13.67
N VAL A 20 -18.17 5.45 13.19
CA VAL A 20 -17.05 4.52 13.14
C VAL A 20 -16.72 3.97 14.52
N LEU A 21 -16.60 4.84 15.52
CA LEU A 21 -16.32 4.43 16.91
C LEU A 21 -17.44 3.52 17.48
N ARG A 22 -18.70 3.87 17.24
CA ARG A 22 -19.86 3.06 17.68
C ARG A 22 -19.86 1.67 17.03
N GLN A 23 -19.55 1.57 15.75
CA GLN A 23 -19.39 0.29 15.06
C GLN A 23 -18.27 -0.55 15.69
N CYS A 24 -17.12 0.05 15.95
CA CYS A 24 -16.00 -0.62 16.61
C CYS A 24 -16.36 -1.08 18.03
N GLU A 25 -16.98 -0.22 18.84
CA GLU A 25 -17.39 -0.54 20.21
C GLU A 25 -18.37 -1.71 20.28
N SER A 26 -19.35 -1.73 19.37
CA SER A 26 -20.34 -2.81 19.31
C SER A 26 -19.72 -4.19 19.04
N GLN A 27 -18.62 -4.22 18.31
CA GLN A 27 -17.87 -5.43 18.00
C GLN A 27 -16.86 -5.80 19.10
N LEU A 28 -16.22 -4.82 19.75
CA LEU A 28 -15.23 -5.02 20.81
C LEU A 28 -15.87 -5.56 22.10
N GLY A 29 -17.07 -5.06 22.47
CA GLY A 29 -17.63 -5.27 23.79
C GLY A 29 -16.71 -4.65 24.86
N ASP A 30 -16.33 -5.44 25.87
CA ASP A 30 -15.46 -4.99 26.97
C ASP A 30 -13.95 -5.12 26.66
N GLU A 31 -13.59 -5.66 25.48
CA GLU A 31 -12.19 -5.86 25.10
C GLU A 31 -11.52 -4.52 24.71
N ARG A 32 -10.23 -4.37 25.05
CA ARG A 32 -9.46 -3.18 24.64
C ARG A 32 -8.62 -3.47 23.41
N PRO A 33 -8.66 -2.62 22.38
CA PRO A 33 -7.77 -2.76 21.25
C PRO A 33 -6.33 -2.40 21.65
N LYS A 34 -5.36 -3.08 21.06
CA LYS A 34 -3.92 -2.82 21.23
C LYS A 34 -3.35 -2.00 20.08
N ALA A 35 -3.88 -2.18 18.88
CA ALA A 35 -3.43 -1.48 17.68
C ALA A 35 -4.62 -0.98 16.87
N GLY A 36 -4.37 0.07 16.08
CA GLY A 36 -5.31 0.64 15.14
C GLY A 36 -4.65 1.06 13.84
N ILE A 37 -5.41 0.99 12.75
CA ILE A 37 -5.04 1.52 11.45
C ILE A 37 -6.19 2.40 10.99
N LEU A 38 -5.92 3.70 10.78
CA LEU A 38 -6.90 4.68 10.32
C LEU A 38 -6.61 5.04 8.86
N PHE A 39 -7.56 4.78 7.98
CA PHE A 39 -7.58 5.26 6.61
C PHE A 39 -8.65 6.35 6.48
N ALA A 40 -8.32 7.45 5.85
CA ALA A 40 -9.21 8.60 5.81
C ALA A 40 -9.04 9.41 4.51
N SER A 41 -10.14 9.83 3.91
CA SER A 41 -10.10 10.84 2.87
C SER A 41 -9.50 12.15 3.38
N THR A 42 -8.92 12.92 2.47
CA THR A 42 -8.36 14.25 2.77
C THR A 42 -9.40 15.30 3.12
N ASP A 43 -10.68 15.01 2.96
CA ASP A 43 -11.77 15.96 3.18
C ASP A 43 -12.24 16.02 4.64
N TYR A 44 -11.75 15.09 5.50
CA TYR A 44 -12.06 15.10 6.93
C TYR A 44 -11.07 15.89 7.76
N ASP A 45 -11.52 16.39 8.91
CA ASP A 45 -10.63 16.93 9.95
C ASP A 45 -9.94 15.78 10.70
N HIS A 46 -8.74 15.45 10.24
CA HIS A 46 -7.95 14.34 10.83
C HIS A 46 -7.58 14.60 12.29
N GLY A 47 -7.39 15.86 12.68
CA GLY A 47 -7.13 16.23 14.08
C GLY A 47 -8.30 15.88 14.99
N GLN A 48 -9.52 16.17 14.53
CA GLN A 48 -10.77 15.83 15.23
C GLN A 48 -10.95 14.30 15.31
N ALA A 49 -10.73 13.58 14.22
CA ALA A 49 -10.84 12.12 14.17
C ALA A 49 -9.85 11.45 15.15
N LEU A 50 -8.58 11.86 15.12
CA LEU A 50 -7.54 11.32 16.01
C LEU A 50 -7.84 11.67 17.49
N ALA A 51 -8.33 12.87 17.79
CA ALA A 51 -8.72 13.26 19.15
C ALA A 51 -9.88 12.41 19.68
N ALA A 52 -10.87 12.09 18.85
CA ALA A 52 -11.99 11.23 19.22
C ALA A 52 -11.53 9.78 19.50
N ILE A 53 -10.68 9.22 18.63
CA ILE A 53 -10.08 7.89 18.82
C ILE A 53 -9.28 7.84 20.13
N ARG A 54 -8.44 8.85 20.37
CA ARG A 54 -7.67 8.98 21.62
C ARG A 54 -8.54 9.05 22.86
N ALA A 55 -9.60 9.82 22.81
CA ALA A 55 -10.52 9.96 23.94
C ALA A 55 -11.16 8.61 24.31
N ARG A 56 -11.40 7.76 23.29
CA ARG A 56 -12.01 6.44 23.49
C ARG A 56 -11.00 5.38 23.92
N TRP A 57 -9.82 5.35 23.29
CA TRP A 57 -8.75 4.39 23.58
C TRP A 57 -7.41 5.11 23.80
N PRO A 58 -7.19 5.69 25.00
CA PRO A 58 -5.92 6.38 25.30
C PRO A 58 -4.73 5.43 25.15
N GLY A 59 -3.71 5.89 24.44
CA GLY A 59 -2.48 5.12 24.20
C GLY A 59 -2.58 4.00 23.17
N LEU A 60 -3.64 3.99 22.35
CA LEU A 60 -3.73 3.06 21.22
C LEU A 60 -2.54 3.23 20.27
N ALA A 61 -1.85 2.13 19.97
CA ALA A 61 -0.80 2.13 18.94
C ALA A 61 -1.46 2.23 17.55
N LEU A 62 -1.55 3.45 17.03
CA LEU A 62 -2.27 3.76 15.80
C LEU A 62 -1.31 4.24 14.73
N ILE A 63 -1.44 3.70 13.53
CA ILE A 63 -0.88 4.26 12.30
C ILE A 63 -1.99 4.52 11.29
N GLY A 64 -1.67 5.19 10.22
CA GLY A 64 -2.57 5.39 9.10
C GLY A 64 -2.14 6.50 8.18
N GLY A 65 -3.01 6.87 7.27
CA GLY A 65 -2.76 7.95 6.32
C GLY A 65 -3.98 8.28 5.49
N THR A 66 -3.82 9.31 4.70
CA THR A 66 -4.81 9.70 3.70
C THR A 66 -4.81 8.74 2.51
N THR A 67 -5.91 8.69 1.79
CA THR A 67 -6.19 7.64 0.80
C THR A 67 -6.73 8.20 -0.50
N ASP A 68 -6.88 7.31 -1.48
CA ASP A 68 -7.60 7.55 -2.74
C ASP A 68 -8.94 6.79 -2.77
N GLY A 69 -9.54 6.58 -1.62
CA GLY A 69 -10.78 5.85 -1.37
C GLY A 69 -10.59 4.60 -0.51
N GLU A 70 -11.56 4.29 0.31
CA GLU A 70 -11.55 3.21 1.28
C GLU A 70 -12.41 2.04 0.82
N VAL A 71 -12.06 0.84 1.30
CA VAL A 71 -12.76 -0.40 0.96
C VAL A 71 -12.96 -1.23 2.22
N SER A 72 -14.20 -1.66 2.50
CA SER A 72 -14.44 -2.66 3.55
C SER A 72 -15.61 -3.57 3.22
N SER A 73 -15.62 -4.77 3.83
CA SER A 73 -16.75 -5.68 3.80
C SER A 73 -18.02 -5.12 4.46
N HIS A 74 -17.91 -4.02 5.22
CA HIS A 74 -19.01 -3.41 5.95
C HIS A 74 -19.76 -2.33 5.15
N ALA A 75 -19.05 -1.53 4.35
CA ALA A 75 -19.62 -0.39 3.62
C ALA A 75 -19.35 -0.40 2.11
N GLY A 76 -18.65 -1.42 1.60
CA GLY A 76 -18.27 -1.44 0.19
C GLY A 76 -17.06 -0.57 -0.12
N TYR A 77 -16.96 -0.12 -1.35
CA TYR A 77 -16.03 0.92 -1.79
C TYR A 77 -16.68 2.29 -1.56
N THR A 78 -15.92 3.19 -0.92
CA THR A 78 -16.33 4.59 -0.71
C THR A 78 -15.18 5.52 -1.07
N PRO A 79 -15.42 6.52 -1.93
CA PRO A 79 -14.35 7.43 -2.38
C PRO A 79 -13.87 8.38 -1.27
N ASP A 80 -14.75 8.72 -0.32
CA ASP A 80 -14.50 9.73 0.71
C ASP A 80 -15.09 9.27 2.04
N SER A 81 -14.30 8.57 2.87
CA SER A 81 -14.78 7.98 4.12
C SER A 81 -13.71 7.94 5.21
N LEU A 82 -14.09 7.49 6.40
CA LEU A 82 -13.20 7.09 7.49
C LEU A 82 -13.34 5.59 7.72
N LEU A 83 -12.23 4.89 7.64
CA LEU A 83 -12.13 3.46 7.91
C LEU A 83 -11.13 3.21 9.05
N LEU A 84 -11.61 2.64 10.14
CA LEU A 84 -10.78 2.27 11.30
C LEU A 84 -10.76 0.75 11.46
N VAL A 85 -9.56 0.19 11.41
CA VAL A 85 -9.31 -1.23 11.75
C VAL A 85 -8.65 -1.28 13.11
N LEU A 86 -9.25 -2.02 14.05
CA LEU A 86 -8.68 -2.25 15.37
C LEU A 86 -8.27 -3.71 15.53
N LEU A 87 -7.14 -3.93 16.18
CA LEU A 87 -6.64 -5.27 16.53
C LEU A 87 -6.68 -5.43 18.05
N ALA A 88 -7.38 -6.50 18.50
CA ALA A 88 -7.56 -6.82 19.91
C ALA A 88 -7.17 -8.28 20.20
N GLY A 89 -6.91 -8.57 21.48
CA GLY A 89 -6.51 -9.89 21.98
C GLY A 89 -5.19 -9.87 22.75
N ASP A 90 -4.95 -10.92 23.54
CA ASP A 90 -3.78 -11.01 24.44
C ASP A 90 -2.57 -11.74 23.84
N ASP A 91 -2.75 -12.34 22.69
CA ASP A 91 -1.83 -13.26 22.05
C ASP A 91 -0.82 -12.60 21.09
N PHE A 92 -0.77 -11.28 21.07
CA PHE A 92 0.21 -10.50 20.33
C PHE A 92 0.62 -9.23 21.10
N GLU A 93 1.79 -8.72 20.75
CA GLU A 93 2.31 -7.45 21.27
C GLU A 93 2.47 -6.47 20.11
N VAL A 94 2.49 -5.19 20.42
CA VAL A 94 2.64 -4.10 19.46
C VAL A 94 3.74 -3.14 19.87
N GLU A 95 4.44 -2.60 18.87
CA GLU A 95 5.34 -1.47 19.02
C GLU A 95 5.07 -0.46 17.92
N LEU A 96 5.02 0.80 18.27
CA LEU A 96 4.84 1.91 17.36
C LEU A 96 6.16 2.60 17.13
N GLY A 97 6.49 2.88 15.88
CA GLY A 97 7.67 3.64 15.50
C GLY A 97 7.32 4.82 14.60
N LEU A 98 8.13 5.88 14.66
CA LEU A 98 7.94 7.07 13.87
C LEU A 98 9.29 7.63 13.41
N GLY A 99 9.46 7.75 12.09
CA GLY A 99 10.52 8.52 11.46
C GLY A 99 10.00 9.87 10.97
N ARG A 100 10.78 10.92 11.06
CA ARG A 100 10.43 12.27 10.61
C ARG A 100 11.38 12.76 9.54
N GLU A 101 10.91 13.73 8.73
CA GLU A 101 11.69 14.34 7.64
C GLU A 101 12.19 13.28 6.64
N LEU A 102 11.25 12.40 6.21
CA LEU A 102 11.52 11.26 5.34
C LEU A 102 12.16 11.67 4.02
N SER A 103 11.72 12.77 3.43
CA SER A 103 12.24 13.27 2.15
C SER A 103 13.65 13.82 2.27
N ALA A 104 14.01 14.39 3.44
CA ALA A 104 15.31 14.99 3.67
C ALA A 104 16.40 13.94 3.98
N ASP A 105 16.08 12.93 4.81
CA ASP A 105 17.01 11.87 5.21
C ASP A 105 16.26 10.56 5.49
N PRO A 106 15.99 9.73 4.46
CA PRO A 106 15.30 8.47 4.61
C PRO A 106 16.00 7.48 5.57
N VAL A 107 17.34 7.48 5.57
CA VAL A 107 18.11 6.57 6.43
C VAL A 107 17.91 6.93 7.91
N ARG A 108 17.96 8.22 8.23
CA ARG A 108 17.69 8.71 9.59
C ARG A 108 16.24 8.45 9.99
N ALA A 109 15.29 8.72 9.12
CA ALA A 109 13.87 8.46 9.39
C ALA A 109 13.60 6.98 9.68
N VAL A 110 14.18 6.07 8.91
CA VAL A 110 14.10 4.62 9.15
C VAL A 110 14.75 4.25 10.47
N ALA A 111 15.93 4.78 10.79
CA ALA A 111 16.60 4.51 12.07
C ALA A 111 15.76 4.98 13.28
N GLN A 112 15.08 6.14 13.17
CA GLN A 112 14.15 6.61 14.18
C GLN A 112 12.94 5.67 14.31
N ALA A 113 12.28 5.33 13.19
CA ALA A 113 11.09 4.48 13.18
C ALA A 113 11.35 3.08 13.75
N THR A 114 12.57 2.54 13.59
CA THR A 114 12.94 1.20 14.05
C THR A 114 13.67 1.16 15.40
N SER A 115 13.89 2.31 16.03
CA SER A 115 14.68 2.44 17.28
C SER A 115 14.12 1.60 18.45
N ASN A 116 12.81 1.39 18.47
CA ASN A 116 12.12 0.64 19.52
C ASN A 116 12.24 -0.88 19.39
N LEU A 117 12.72 -1.41 18.25
CA LEU A 117 12.82 -2.86 18.03
C LEU A 117 13.78 -3.56 18.99
N ARG A 118 14.87 -2.87 19.38
CA ARG A 118 15.87 -3.39 20.34
C ARG A 118 16.36 -4.81 20.04
N GLY A 119 16.49 -5.15 18.75
CA GLY A 119 16.90 -6.48 18.30
C GLY A 119 15.79 -7.53 18.27
N ARG A 120 14.54 -7.17 18.56
CA ARG A 120 13.38 -8.04 18.39
C ARG A 120 13.00 -8.12 16.91
N THR A 121 12.60 -9.30 16.45
CA THR A 121 12.08 -9.49 15.08
C THR A 121 10.55 -9.54 15.13
N PRO A 122 9.85 -8.61 14.49
CA PRO A 122 8.38 -8.66 14.42
C PRO A 122 7.90 -9.77 13.49
N ALA A 123 6.68 -10.24 13.74
CA ALA A 123 5.97 -11.14 12.83
C ALA A 123 5.55 -10.42 11.53
N VAL A 124 5.24 -9.13 11.64
CA VAL A 124 4.93 -8.24 10.50
C VAL A 124 5.20 -6.79 10.87
N CYS A 125 5.63 -6.01 9.89
CA CYS A 125 5.69 -4.56 9.92
C CYS A 125 4.62 -3.99 8.98
N LEU A 126 3.70 -3.19 9.52
CA LEU A 126 2.75 -2.41 8.74
C LEU A 126 3.24 -0.97 8.66
N THR A 127 3.11 -0.35 7.49
CA THR A 127 3.52 1.04 7.29
C THR A 127 2.67 1.74 6.24
N THR A 128 2.55 3.04 6.37
CA THR A 128 2.02 3.94 5.35
C THR A 128 2.82 5.23 5.37
N PHE A 129 3.11 5.82 4.22
CA PHE A 129 3.80 7.11 4.10
C PHE A 129 3.51 7.74 2.74
N ALA A 130 3.69 9.05 2.61
CA ALA A 130 3.52 9.72 1.33
C ALA A 130 4.73 9.49 0.39
N PRO A 131 4.53 9.45 -0.94
CA PRO A 131 5.60 9.26 -1.93
C PRO A 131 6.49 10.51 -2.09
N THR A 132 6.99 11.05 -1.00
CA THR A 132 7.81 12.28 -0.96
C THR A 132 9.25 12.03 -1.38
N THR A 133 9.70 10.76 -1.38
CA THR A 133 11.04 10.34 -1.76
C THR A 133 11.00 9.02 -2.54
N ASN A 134 12.16 8.42 -2.83
CA ASN A 134 12.23 7.09 -3.46
C ASN A 134 11.68 6.00 -2.52
N SER A 135 10.44 5.60 -2.73
CA SER A 135 9.75 4.63 -1.88
C SER A 135 10.39 3.24 -1.89
N ALA A 136 10.95 2.81 -3.02
CA ALA A 136 11.67 1.54 -3.11
C ALA A 136 12.92 1.55 -2.20
N PHE A 137 13.63 2.66 -2.13
CA PHE A 137 14.77 2.83 -1.23
C PHE A 137 14.34 2.81 0.24
N VAL A 138 13.23 3.46 0.60
CA VAL A 138 12.70 3.44 1.98
C VAL A 138 12.39 2.00 2.41
N VAL A 139 11.72 1.21 1.56
CA VAL A 139 11.40 -0.20 1.86
C VAL A 139 12.67 -1.04 2.02
N GLN A 140 13.71 -0.80 1.21
CA GLN A 140 15.00 -1.48 1.35
C GLN A 140 15.70 -1.13 2.67
N GLU A 141 15.69 0.14 3.08
CA GLU A 141 16.28 0.57 4.35
C GLU A 141 15.51 -0.01 5.55
N LEU A 142 14.15 -0.03 5.50
CA LEU A 142 13.34 -0.73 6.49
C LEU A 142 13.70 -2.22 6.58
N GLN A 143 13.85 -2.90 5.43
CA GLN A 143 14.29 -4.30 5.39
C GLN A 143 15.64 -4.50 6.06
N ARG A 144 16.60 -3.60 5.84
CA ARG A 144 17.92 -3.67 6.47
C ARG A 144 17.84 -3.47 7.97
N ALA A 145 17.04 -2.51 8.42
CA ALA A 145 16.91 -2.17 9.84
C ALA A 145 16.15 -3.24 10.65
N ILE A 146 15.08 -3.80 10.07
CA ILE A 146 14.24 -4.81 10.72
C ILE A 146 14.88 -6.20 10.61
N GLY A 147 15.51 -6.50 9.49
CA GLY A 147 16.06 -7.82 9.17
C GLY A 147 15.03 -8.79 8.57
N SER A 148 15.54 -9.93 8.09
CA SER A 148 14.73 -11.04 7.62
C SER A 148 14.46 -12.00 8.79
N PRO A 149 13.28 -12.64 8.92
CA PRO A 149 12.27 -12.83 7.87
C PRO A 149 11.00 -11.96 8.01
N CYS A 150 11.06 -10.75 8.52
CA CYS A 150 9.86 -9.93 8.73
C CYS A 150 9.25 -9.42 7.40
N PRO A 151 7.99 -9.76 7.07
CA PRO A 151 7.29 -9.12 5.98
C PRO A 151 6.96 -7.66 6.33
N ILE A 152 7.19 -6.76 5.37
CA ILE A 152 6.79 -5.36 5.42
C ILE A 152 5.62 -5.20 4.45
N VAL A 153 4.49 -4.71 4.93
CA VAL A 153 3.26 -4.59 4.14
C VAL A 153 2.61 -3.23 4.38
N GLY A 154 1.90 -2.74 3.38
CA GLY A 154 1.22 -1.45 3.47
C GLY A 154 0.98 -0.81 2.11
N GLY A 155 0.67 0.48 2.15
CA GLY A 155 0.44 1.29 0.96
C GLY A 155 0.80 2.75 1.20
N LEU A 156 1.18 3.46 0.16
CA LEU A 156 1.49 4.88 0.24
C LEU A 156 0.22 5.71 0.36
N SER A 157 0.29 6.79 1.14
CA SER A 157 -0.81 7.75 1.26
C SER A 157 -1.24 8.29 -0.11
N GLY A 158 -2.52 8.56 -0.28
CA GLY A 158 -3.14 9.13 -1.46
C GLY A 158 -3.94 10.39 -1.13
N ASP A 159 -4.36 11.15 -2.15
CA ASP A 159 -5.12 12.40 -1.98
C ASP A 159 -5.88 12.83 -3.25
N HIS A 160 -6.44 11.88 -3.98
CA HIS A 160 -7.22 12.14 -5.21
C HIS A 160 -6.45 12.92 -6.29
N ARG A 161 -5.13 12.66 -6.45
CA ARG A 161 -4.22 13.33 -7.41
C ARG A 161 -3.91 14.81 -7.11
N ASP A 162 -4.19 15.29 -5.91
CA ASP A 162 -3.78 16.66 -5.52
C ASP A 162 -2.27 16.75 -5.26
N TYR A 163 -1.67 15.64 -4.79
CA TYR A 163 -0.24 15.50 -4.44
C TYR A 163 0.27 16.51 -3.40
N ALA A 164 -0.64 17.24 -2.74
CA ALA A 164 -0.34 18.31 -1.79
C ALA A 164 -0.96 18.11 -0.40
N ARG A 165 -2.01 17.27 -0.31
CA ARG A 165 -2.77 17.08 0.93
C ARG A 165 -2.50 15.78 1.66
N MET A 166 -1.64 14.91 1.11
CA MET A 166 -1.27 13.64 1.75
C MET A 166 -0.76 13.85 3.17
N ALA A 167 -1.16 12.97 4.06
CA ALA A 167 -0.76 12.98 5.45
C ALA A 167 -0.65 11.56 6.00
N GLU A 168 0.13 11.43 7.07
CA GLU A 168 0.30 10.22 7.85
C GLU A 168 -0.22 10.41 9.27
N PHE A 169 -0.66 9.31 9.89
CA PHE A 169 -1.12 9.27 11.26
C PHE A 169 -0.21 8.36 12.09
N CYS A 170 0.21 8.83 13.27
CA CYS A 170 1.01 8.03 14.18
C CYS A 170 0.64 8.36 15.63
N GLY A 171 0.04 7.41 16.34
CA GLY A 171 -0.52 7.64 17.67
C GLY A 171 -1.60 8.71 17.61
N GLU A 172 -1.31 9.87 18.18
CA GLU A 172 -2.22 11.01 18.28
C GLU A 172 -1.87 12.13 17.28
N GLU A 173 -0.84 11.94 16.48
CA GLU A 173 -0.29 12.97 15.60
C GLU A 173 -0.80 12.84 14.16
N HIS A 174 -1.20 13.97 13.59
CA HIS A 174 -1.39 14.20 12.17
C HIS A 174 -0.10 14.79 11.61
N LEU A 175 0.53 14.10 10.66
CA LEU A 175 1.90 14.34 10.23
C LEU A 175 1.96 14.50 8.72
N ARG A 176 3.09 15.03 8.25
CA ARG A 176 3.50 15.03 6.85
C ARG A 176 4.98 14.67 6.76
N ASP A 177 5.36 14.10 5.63
CA ASP A 177 6.76 13.73 5.36
C ASP A 177 7.35 12.85 6.49
N SER A 178 6.58 11.84 6.87
CA SER A 178 6.90 10.96 8.00
C SER A 178 6.80 9.49 7.63
N LEU A 179 7.36 8.62 8.48
CA LEU A 179 7.36 7.17 8.33
C LEU A 179 6.80 6.53 9.60
N PRO A 180 5.48 6.44 9.76
CA PRO A 180 4.87 5.64 10.80
C PRO A 180 5.01 4.16 10.48
N VAL A 181 5.37 3.36 11.49
CA VAL A 181 5.45 1.91 11.42
C VAL A 181 4.77 1.28 12.62
N LEU A 182 4.05 0.20 12.39
CA LEU A 182 3.41 -0.61 13.41
C LEU A 182 3.99 -2.02 13.35
N PHE A 183 4.67 -2.43 14.40
CA PHE A 183 5.24 -3.76 14.53
C PHE A 183 4.31 -4.65 15.34
N LEU A 184 3.96 -5.80 14.79
CA LEU A 184 3.22 -6.83 15.51
C LEU A 184 4.16 -8.00 15.83
N PHE A 185 4.12 -8.46 17.09
CA PHE A 185 4.92 -9.58 17.59
C PHE A 185 4.00 -10.67 18.13
N GLY A 186 4.46 -11.89 18.12
CA GLY A 186 3.73 -13.05 18.64
C GLY A 186 3.63 -14.15 17.60
N ASP A 187 2.85 -15.18 17.93
CA ASP A 187 2.60 -16.31 17.00
C ASP A 187 1.48 -15.97 16.02
N LEU A 188 1.75 -14.98 15.16
CA LEU A 188 0.85 -14.52 14.11
C LEU A 188 1.20 -15.19 12.80
N ARG A 189 0.16 -15.60 12.06
CA ARG A 189 0.29 -16.07 10.69
C ARG A 189 0.00 -14.91 9.74
N VAL A 190 0.93 -14.70 8.85
CA VAL A 190 0.88 -13.62 7.86
C VAL A 190 1.12 -14.22 6.49
N SER A 191 0.22 -13.99 5.58
CA SER A 191 0.44 -14.29 4.17
C SER A 191 0.06 -13.10 3.31
N TRP A 192 0.54 -13.10 2.10
CA TRP A 192 0.24 -12.06 1.13
C TRP A 192 0.17 -12.64 -0.26
N GLY A 193 -0.47 -11.91 -1.13
CA GLY A 193 -0.44 -12.11 -2.57
C GLY A 193 -0.41 -10.79 -3.29
N VAL A 194 0.20 -10.77 -4.45
CA VAL A 194 0.37 -9.60 -5.30
C VAL A 194 -0.15 -9.91 -6.69
N GLY A 195 -1.05 -9.08 -7.19
CA GLY A 195 -1.58 -9.22 -8.55
C GLY A 195 -1.67 -7.88 -9.25
N SER A 196 -1.43 -7.86 -10.54
CA SER A 196 -1.57 -6.66 -11.36
C SER A 196 -2.75 -6.82 -12.32
N GLY A 197 -2.69 -6.30 -13.45
CA GLY A 197 -3.61 -6.42 -14.57
C GLY A 197 -2.97 -5.84 -15.80
N TRP A 198 -1.86 -5.11 -15.60
CA TRP A 198 -1.06 -4.57 -16.67
C TRP A 198 -0.19 -5.66 -17.31
N PHE A 199 -0.14 -5.67 -18.62
CA PHE A 199 0.68 -6.59 -19.39
C PHE A 199 1.60 -5.83 -20.34
N PRO A 200 2.86 -6.30 -20.50
CA PRO A 200 3.84 -5.65 -21.37
C PRO A 200 3.46 -5.76 -22.85
N ILE A 201 3.55 -4.64 -23.57
CA ILE A 201 3.30 -4.55 -25.01
C ILE A 201 4.54 -4.05 -25.77
N GLY A 202 4.54 -4.16 -27.09
CA GLY A 202 5.62 -3.64 -27.96
C GLY A 202 6.95 -4.37 -27.79
N GLU A 203 8.02 -3.72 -28.23
CA GLU A 203 9.38 -4.25 -28.19
C GLU A 203 10.09 -3.89 -26.90
N PHE A 204 11.24 -4.52 -26.65
CA PHE A 204 12.12 -4.14 -25.55
C PHE A 204 12.91 -2.88 -25.92
N HIS A 205 12.93 -1.95 -24.99
CA HIS A 205 13.75 -0.75 -25.01
C HIS A 205 14.81 -0.82 -23.89
N ARG A 206 15.93 -0.13 -24.05
CA ARG A 206 16.97 -0.09 -23.03
C ARG A 206 17.03 1.28 -22.38
N VAL A 207 17.00 1.31 -21.06
CA VAL A 207 17.29 2.51 -20.28
C VAL A 207 18.76 2.87 -20.46
N THR A 208 19.04 4.00 -21.10
CA THR A 208 20.40 4.46 -21.46
C THR A 208 20.90 5.60 -20.58
N GLY A 209 20.03 6.20 -19.77
CA GLY A 209 20.38 7.20 -18.77
C GLY A 209 19.36 7.23 -17.68
N SER A 210 19.77 6.93 -16.44
CA SER A 210 18.91 6.97 -15.26
C SER A 210 19.71 7.36 -14.02
N ASN A 211 19.04 8.08 -13.12
CA ASN A 211 19.52 8.35 -11.77
C ASN A 211 18.44 7.89 -10.76
N GLY A 212 18.54 6.62 -10.34
CA GLY A 212 17.56 5.99 -9.47
C GLY A 212 16.19 5.89 -10.13
N HIS A 213 15.26 6.70 -9.68
CA HIS A 213 13.88 6.72 -10.17
C HIS A 213 13.60 7.80 -11.24
N VAL A 214 14.64 8.54 -11.69
CA VAL A 214 14.52 9.53 -12.76
C VAL A 214 15.19 9.02 -14.02
N VAL A 215 14.43 8.68 -15.04
CA VAL A 215 14.93 8.20 -16.33
C VAL A 215 15.06 9.39 -17.27
N GLN A 216 16.29 9.67 -17.72
CA GLN A 216 16.59 10.71 -18.69
C GLN A 216 16.41 10.21 -20.11
N THR A 217 16.98 9.03 -20.43
CA THR A 217 16.98 8.51 -21.80
C THR A 217 16.67 7.03 -21.88
N ILE A 218 15.94 6.66 -22.93
CA ILE A 218 15.67 5.29 -23.33
C ILE A 218 16.11 5.17 -24.81
N ASP A 219 16.91 4.16 -25.14
CA ASP A 219 17.50 3.96 -26.48
C ASP A 219 18.25 5.21 -27.01
N GLY A 220 18.86 5.98 -26.12
CA GLY A 220 19.57 7.21 -26.45
C GLY A 220 18.68 8.42 -26.78
N GLN A 221 17.37 8.30 -26.66
CA GLN A 221 16.40 9.39 -26.86
C GLN A 221 15.84 9.83 -25.49
N PRO A 222 15.33 11.07 -25.36
CA PRO A 222 14.61 11.48 -24.16
C PRO A 222 13.49 10.50 -23.81
N ALA A 223 13.36 10.12 -22.54
CA ALA A 223 12.42 9.07 -22.12
C ALA A 223 10.98 9.38 -22.55
N LEU A 224 10.55 10.64 -22.49
CA LEU A 224 9.21 11.08 -22.89
C LEU A 224 8.92 10.85 -24.38
N GLU A 225 9.95 10.86 -25.23
CA GLU A 225 9.75 10.62 -26.67
C GLU A 225 9.34 9.17 -26.97
N VAL A 226 9.80 8.20 -26.17
CA VAL A 226 9.35 6.81 -26.28
C VAL A 226 7.87 6.71 -25.96
N PHE A 227 7.39 7.38 -24.91
CA PHE A 227 5.97 7.43 -24.58
C PHE A 227 5.15 8.10 -25.69
N ARG A 228 5.62 9.24 -26.22
CA ARG A 228 4.97 9.95 -27.32
C ARG A 228 4.90 9.13 -28.61
N HIS A 229 5.90 8.30 -28.87
CA HIS A 229 5.90 7.45 -30.05
C HIS A 229 4.72 6.46 -30.07
N TYR A 230 4.38 5.89 -28.91
CA TYR A 230 3.32 4.89 -28.79
C TYR A 230 1.92 5.50 -28.58
N TRP A 231 1.81 6.55 -27.77
CA TRP A 231 0.52 7.15 -27.38
C TRP A 231 0.26 8.54 -27.97
N GLY A 232 1.15 9.05 -28.79
CA GLY A 232 1.00 10.40 -29.36
C GLY A 232 1.23 11.51 -28.34
N GLN A 233 0.24 12.41 -28.20
CA GLN A 233 0.32 13.42 -27.15
C GLN A 233 -0.01 12.80 -25.78
N VAL A 234 1.01 12.61 -24.98
CA VAL A 234 0.85 12.12 -23.61
C VAL A 234 0.37 13.27 -22.72
N ASN A 235 -0.80 13.09 -22.11
CA ASN A 235 -1.23 13.98 -21.03
C ASN A 235 -0.35 13.73 -19.80
N THR A 236 0.34 14.75 -19.34
CA THR A 236 1.25 14.64 -18.18
C THR A 236 0.52 14.27 -16.90
N ASP A 237 -0.78 14.59 -16.80
CA ASP A 237 -1.60 14.32 -15.63
C ASP A 237 -2.05 12.84 -15.55
N SER A 238 -1.99 12.11 -16.67
CA SER A 238 -2.36 10.69 -16.73
C SER A 238 -1.17 9.75 -16.96
N LEU A 239 0.06 10.24 -16.84
CA LEU A 239 1.27 9.42 -17.00
C LEU A 239 1.29 8.17 -16.11
N GLY A 240 0.71 8.25 -14.91
CA GLY A 240 0.64 7.13 -13.97
C GLY A 240 -0.16 5.93 -14.48
N GLU A 241 -1.02 6.12 -15.49
CA GLU A 241 -1.82 5.04 -16.09
C GLU A 241 -0.99 4.20 -17.10
N TYR A 242 0.22 4.66 -17.45
CA TYR A 242 1.11 4.01 -18.41
C TYR A 242 2.44 3.59 -17.75
N PRO A 243 2.44 2.61 -16.83
CA PRO A 243 3.65 2.15 -16.17
C PRO A 243 4.60 1.46 -17.16
N LEU A 244 5.89 1.47 -16.82
CA LEU A 244 6.87 0.62 -17.50
C LEU A 244 6.96 -0.74 -16.81
N ALA A 245 6.98 -1.80 -17.60
CA ALA A 245 7.48 -3.10 -17.17
C ALA A 245 9.01 -3.08 -17.22
N VAL A 246 9.66 -3.18 -16.06
CA VAL A 246 11.11 -3.05 -15.88
C VAL A 246 11.74 -4.41 -15.62
N TYR A 247 12.66 -4.83 -16.48
CA TYR A 247 13.38 -6.11 -16.45
C TYR A 247 14.85 -5.85 -16.11
N VAL A 248 15.22 -6.12 -14.88
CA VAL A 248 16.60 -5.84 -14.40
C VAL A 248 17.57 -6.95 -14.79
N ASN A 249 17.11 -8.19 -14.86
CA ASN A 249 17.93 -9.38 -15.07
C ASN A 249 17.78 -9.99 -16.49
N GLY A 250 17.37 -9.19 -17.46
CA GLY A 250 17.19 -9.61 -18.86
C GLY A 250 15.74 -9.92 -19.24
N PRO A 251 15.46 -10.16 -20.52
CA PRO A 251 14.11 -10.19 -21.08
C PRO A 251 13.23 -11.33 -20.55
N ASP A 252 13.84 -12.44 -20.13
CA ASP A 252 13.14 -13.63 -19.64
C ASP A 252 12.96 -13.60 -18.10
N SER A 253 13.44 -12.53 -17.44
CA SER A 253 13.28 -12.38 -15.99
C SER A 253 11.88 -11.85 -15.64
N PRO A 254 11.40 -12.09 -14.41
CA PRO A 254 10.25 -11.34 -13.89
C PRO A 254 10.48 -9.84 -13.98
N HIS A 255 9.44 -9.10 -14.30
CA HIS A 255 9.46 -7.64 -14.33
C HIS A 255 8.76 -7.05 -13.10
N THR A 256 9.09 -5.81 -12.81
CA THR A 256 8.33 -4.96 -11.88
C THR A 256 7.71 -3.82 -12.65
N LEU A 257 6.51 -3.41 -12.27
CA LEU A 257 5.88 -2.22 -12.84
C LEU A 257 6.41 -0.97 -12.13
N ARG A 258 6.54 0.11 -12.89
CA ARG A 258 6.92 1.43 -12.38
C ARG A 258 6.00 2.50 -12.95
N ALA A 259 5.16 3.07 -12.10
CA ALA A 259 4.28 4.17 -12.45
C ALA A 259 5.08 5.45 -12.72
N ALA A 260 4.78 6.14 -13.81
CA ALA A 260 5.35 7.42 -14.12
C ALA A 260 4.59 8.51 -13.35
N LEU A 261 5.28 9.27 -12.48
CA LEU A 261 4.65 10.28 -11.62
C LEU A 261 4.63 11.68 -12.22
N SER A 262 5.68 12.03 -12.95
CA SER A 262 5.81 13.35 -13.59
C SER A 262 6.87 13.31 -14.68
N CYS A 263 6.83 14.30 -15.57
CA CYS A 263 7.88 14.48 -16.56
C CYS A 263 8.34 15.94 -16.63
N ASP A 264 9.59 16.12 -17.00
CA ASP A 264 10.13 17.40 -17.41
C ASP A 264 9.95 17.53 -18.92
N THR A 265 9.04 18.40 -19.35
CA THR A 265 8.72 18.61 -20.76
C THR A 265 9.84 19.27 -21.56
N VAL A 266 10.85 19.87 -20.90
CA VAL A 266 12.00 20.52 -21.53
C VAL A 266 13.09 19.49 -21.81
N THR A 267 13.43 18.68 -20.84
CA THR A 267 14.50 17.65 -20.98
C THR A 267 13.97 16.31 -21.47
N GLY A 268 12.67 16.06 -21.33
CA GLY A 268 12.01 14.78 -21.62
C GLY A 268 12.32 13.70 -20.58
N ALA A 269 12.87 14.06 -19.42
CA ALA A 269 13.08 13.12 -18.33
C ALA A 269 11.75 12.76 -17.65
N ILE A 270 11.61 11.50 -17.23
CA ILE A 270 10.42 11.01 -16.50
C ILE A 270 10.85 10.56 -15.11
N ARG A 271 10.10 11.01 -14.09
CA ARG A 271 10.23 10.54 -12.72
C ARG A 271 9.22 9.43 -12.45
N PHE A 272 9.70 8.30 -12.02
CA PHE A 272 8.91 7.12 -11.65
C PHE A 272 8.74 7.01 -10.13
N ALA A 273 7.76 6.22 -9.70
CA ALA A 273 7.48 5.96 -8.29
C ALA A 273 8.57 5.14 -7.57
N GLY A 274 9.39 4.41 -8.32
CA GLY A 274 10.51 3.63 -7.81
C GLY A 274 11.62 3.49 -8.83
N ASP A 275 12.72 2.85 -8.44
CA ASP A 275 13.94 2.74 -9.25
C ASP A 275 13.69 2.09 -10.62
N VAL A 276 14.28 2.69 -11.65
CA VAL A 276 14.41 2.18 -13.01
C VAL A 276 15.89 2.24 -13.39
N PRO A 277 16.66 1.18 -13.13
CA PRO A 277 18.11 1.22 -13.27
C PRO A 277 18.57 1.44 -14.71
N GLU A 278 19.68 2.18 -14.89
CA GLU A 278 20.37 2.24 -16.17
C GLU A 278 20.83 0.83 -16.61
N GLY A 279 20.66 0.54 -17.89
CA GLY A 279 20.92 -0.77 -18.48
C GLY A 279 19.74 -1.75 -18.39
N ALA A 280 18.71 -1.48 -17.57
CA ALA A 280 17.51 -2.30 -17.54
C ALA A 280 16.80 -2.31 -18.90
N LEU A 281 16.15 -3.42 -19.21
CA LEU A 281 15.21 -3.49 -20.31
C LEU A 281 13.83 -3.06 -19.83
N VAL A 282 13.11 -2.32 -20.65
CA VAL A 282 11.75 -1.88 -20.36
C VAL A 282 10.81 -2.17 -21.51
N ARG A 283 9.55 -2.37 -21.20
CA ARG A 283 8.46 -2.40 -22.16
C ARG A 283 7.35 -1.49 -21.69
N LEU A 284 6.62 -0.92 -22.61
CA LEU A 284 5.37 -0.26 -22.32
C LEU A 284 4.33 -1.28 -21.89
N THR A 285 3.28 -0.83 -21.24
CA THR A 285 2.23 -1.72 -20.76
C THR A 285 0.86 -1.23 -21.19
N GLU A 286 -0.07 -2.14 -21.22
CA GLU A 286 -1.49 -1.89 -21.44
C GLU A 286 -2.30 -2.59 -20.34
N VAL A 287 -3.52 -2.12 -20.12
CA VAL A 287 -4.44 -2.67 -19.14
C VAL A 287 -5.86 -2.61 -19.65
N LEU A 288 -6.65 -3.61 -19.25
CA LEU A 288 -8.10 -3.67 -19.44
C LEU A 288 -8.77 -3.87 -18.09
N PRO A 289 -10.00 -3.39 -17.85
CA PRO A 289 -10.71 -3.60 -16.57
C PRO A 289 -10.75 -5.06 -16.13
N GLU A 290 -10.98 -5.99 -17.06
CA GLU A 290 -10.99 -7.43 -16.76
C GLU A 290 -9.62 -7.95 -16.30
N GLY A 291 -8.52 -7.36 -16.81
CA GLY A 291 -7.15 -7.65 -16.36
C GLY A 291 -6.93 -7.19 -14.94
N VAL A 292 -7.41 -5.99 -14.59
CA VAL A 292 -7.36 -5.46 -13.21
C VAL A 292 -8.08 -6.41 -12.26
N LEU A 293 -9.31 -6.82 -12.56
CA LEU A 293 -10.10 -7.75 -11.75
C LEU A 293 -9.46 -9.15 -11.65
N ALA A 294 -8.84 -9.62 -12.73
CA ALA A 294 -8.06 -10.87 -12.69
C ALA A 294 -6.85 -10.76 -11.77
N GLY A 295 -6.19 -9.59 -11.73
CA GLY A 295 -5.10 -9.29 -10.79
C GLY A 295 -5.56 -9.36 -9.33
N THR A 296 -6.74 -8.82 -9.00
CA THR A 296 -7.33 -8.94 -7.67
C THR A 296 -7.54 -10.39 -7.28
N THR A 297 -8.14 -11.17 -8.18
CA THR A 297 -8.36 -12.61 -7.97
C THR A 297 -7.04 -13.36 -7.75
N ALA A 298 -6.00 -13.04 -8.52
CA ALA A 298 -4.69 -13.64 -8.37
C ALA A 298 -4.08 -13.33 -7.00
N SER A 299 -4.16 -12.07 -6.56
CA SER A 299 -3.66 -11.60 -5.26
C SER A 299 -4.29 -12.38 -4.09
N ILE A 300 -5.62 -12.42 -3.99
CA ILE A 300 -6.27 -13.12 -2.89
C ILE A 300 -6.03 -14.63 -2.91
N ARG A 301 -6.05 -15.27 -4.09
CA ARG A 301 -5.77 -16.71 -4.21
C ARG A 301 -4.33 -17.04 -3.81
N GLU A 302 -3.38 -16.20 -4.13
CA GLU A 302 -2.00 -16.37 -3.68
C GLU A 302 -1.89 -16.22 -2.16
N ALA A 303 -2.51 -15.19 -1.57
CA ALA A 303 -2.53 -14.98 -0.14
C ALA A 303 -3.14 -16.19 0.60
N LEU A 304 -4.30 -16.69 0.14
CA LEU A 304 -4.98 -17.85 0.72
C LEU A 304 -4.15 -19.14 0.60
N ARG A 305 -3.57 -19.41 -0.57
CA ARG A 305 -2.73 -20.60 -0.80
C ARG A 305 -1.50 -20.63 0.11
N ASN A 306 -0.96 -19.46 0.43
CA ASN A 306 0.24 -19.30 1.25
C ASN A 306 -0.06 -19.09 2.75
N TYR A 307 -1.33 -19.09 3.15
CA TYR A 307 -1.71 -18.93 4.54
C TYR A 307 -1.54 -20.24 5.30
N GLU A 308 -0.56 -20.25 6.19
CA GLU A 308 -0.20 -21.44 7.01
C GLU A 308 -0.94 -21.49 8.35
N GLY A 309 -1.85 -20.56 8.61
CA GLY A 309 -2.65 -20.50 9.81
C GLY A 309 -3.91 -21.34 9.75
N SER A 310 -4.61 -21.44 10.88
CA SER A 310 -5.91 -22.14 10.95
C SER A 310 -7.00 -21.30 10.27
N GLU A 311 -7.04 -20.00 10.57
CA GLU A 311 -8.06 -19.07 10.10
C GLU A 311 -7.52 -17.64 10.03
N PRO A 312 -7.60 -16.97 8.87
CA PRO A 312 -7.33 -15.54 8.81
C PRO A 312 -8.43 -14.77 9.58
N ARG A 313 -8.06 -13.69 10.22
CA ARG A 313 -8.96 -12.84 11.01
C ARG A 313 -9.30 -11.53 10.32
N VAL A 314 -8.45 -11.09 9.42
CA VAL A 314 -8.66 -9.93 8.56
C VAL A 314 -7.88 -10.10 7.26
N ALA A 315 -8.45 -9.60 6.18
CA ALA A 315 -7.79 -9.35 4.92
C ALA A 315 -7.58 -7.84 4.77
N LEU A 316 -6.31 -7.39 4.81
CA LEU A 316 -5.97 -6.02 4.49
C LEU A 316 -5.73 -5.90 2.99
N LEU A 317 -6.35 -4.91 2.36
CA LEU A 317 -6.26 -4.63 0.94
C LEU A 317 -5.49 -3.32 0.72
N PHE A 318 -4.41 -3.40 -0.07
CA PHE A 318 -3.69 -2.24 -0.59
C PHE A 318 -3.73 -2.31 -2.10
N SER A 319 -4.59 -1.51 -2.73
CA SER A 319 -4.78 -1.51 -4.18
C SER A 319 -4.28 -0.19 -4.77
N CYS A 320 -3.56 -0.23 -5.87
CA CYS A 320 -3.08 0.99 -6.52
C CYS A 320 -4.25 1.87 -6.96
N ALA A 321 -4.16 3.17 -6.74
CA ALA A 321 -5.16 4.13 -7.18
C ALA A 321 -5.39 4.10 -8.71
N ALA A 322 -4.36 3.81 -9.49
CA ALA A 322 -4.50 3.66 -10.93
C ALA A 322 -5.45 2.53 -11.32
N ARG A 323 -5.54 1.46 -10.51
CA ARG A 323 -6.50 0.37 -10.73
C ARG A 323 -7.93 0.89 -10.61
N ARG A 324 -8.20 1.70 -9.58
CA ARG A 324 -9.50 2.36 -9.39
C ARG A 324 -9.83 3.28 -10.57
N TRP A 325 -8.85 4.02 -11.08
CA TRP A 325 -9.07 4.92 -12.21
C TRP A 325 -9.42 4.14 -13.49
N VAL A 326 -8.79 2.99 -13.72
CA VAL A 326 -9.13 2.08 -14.85
C VAL A 326 -10.53 1.48 -14.67
N LEU A 327 -10.87 1.03 -13.45
CA LEU A 327 -12.16 0.42 -13.17
C LEU A 327 -13.31 1.44 -13.17
N GLY A 328 -13.05 2.68 -12.79
CA GLY A 328 -14.09 3.71 -12.71
C GLY A 328 -15.27 3.28 -11.84
N ALA A 329 -16.46 3.20 -12.42
CA ALA A 329 -17.68 2.75 -11.73
C ALA A 329 -17.66 1.26 -11.32
N GLU A 330 -16.74 0.48 -11.86
CA GLU A 330 -16.61 -0.95 -11.57
C GLU A 330 -15.66 -1.24 -10.38
N ALA A 331 -15.19 -0.21 -9.67
CA ALA A 331 -14.26 -0.36 -8.53
C ALA A 331 -14.84 -1.26 -7.40
N GLU A 332 -16.16 -1.28 -7.23
CA GLU A 332 -16.83 -2.18 -6.26
C GLU A 332 -16.60 -3.66 -6.57
N HIS A 333 -16.42 -4.03 -7.83
CA HIS A 333 -16.19 -5.41 -8.23
C HIS A 333 -14.88 -6.00 -7.68
N GLU A 334 -13.87 -5.16 -7.36
CA GLU A 334 -12.65 -5.65 -6.66
C GLU A 334 -13.00 -6.27 -5.31
N LEU A 335 -13.82 -5.57 -4.51
CA LEU A 335 -14.25 -6.06 -3.20
C LEU A 335 -15.15 -7.28 -3.30
N GLU A 336 -16.07 -7.28 -4.25
CA GLU A 336 -16.98 -8.43 -4.47
C GLU A 336 -16.21 -9.71 -4.81
N LEU A 337 -15.22 -9.60 -5.70
CA LEU A 337 -14.33 -10.70 -6.07
C LEU A 337 -13.54 -11.21 -4.88
N LEU A 338 -12.93 -10.31 -4.12
CA LEU A 338 -12.13 -10.65 -2.95
C LEU A 338 -12.98 -11.30 -1.86
N SER A 339 -14.15 -10.76 -1.57
CA SER A 339 -15.10 -11.31 -0.60
C SER A 339 -15.60 -12.69 -1.01
N ARG A 340 -15.87 -12.90 -2.29
CA ARG A 340 -16.28 -14.20 -2.83
C ARG A 340 -15.17 -15.25 -2.69
N GLU A 341 -13.93 -14.95 -3.08
CA GLU A 341 -12.81 -15.87 -2.95
C GLU A 341 -12.55 -16.23 -1.47
N LEU A 342 -12.67 -15.25 -0.56
CA LEU A 342 -12.57 -15.49 0.88
C LEU A 342 -13.70 -16.41 1.37
N ALA A 343 -14.95 -16.16 0.99
CA ALA A 343 -16.09 -16.96 1.41
C ALA A 343 -16.02 -18.41 0.88
N GLU A 344 -15.48 -18.62 -0.32
CA GLU A 344 -15.33 -19.94 -0.93
C GLU A 344 -14.19 -20.76 -0.30
N GLN A 345 -13.13 -20.14 0.17
CA GLN A 345 -11.90 -20.82 0.59
C GLN A 345 -11.59 -20.70 2.09
N ALA A 346 -12.01 -19.61 2.74
CA ALA A 346 -11.91 -19.48 4.19
C ALA A 346 -13.08 -20.19 4.88
N ARG A 347 -12.81 -20.86 5.99
CA ARG A 347 -13.84 -21.57 6.77
C ARG A 347 -14.68 -20.64 7.66
N THR A 348 -14.28 -19.38 7.77
CA THR A 348 -14.91 -18.35 8.62
C THR A 348 -15.12 -17.09 7.81
N LEU A 349 -16.01 -16.23 8.30
CA LEU A 349 -16.13 -14.87 7.78
C LEU A 349 -14.86 -14.10 8.11
N VAL A 350 -14.24 -13.52 7.09
CA VAL A 350 -13.03 -12.70 7.19
C VAL A 350 -13.39 -11.30 6.76
N ASP A 351 -13.22 -10.34 7.68
CA ASP A 351 -13.41 -8.95 7.33
C ASP A 351 -12.34 -8.47 6.36
N VAL A 352 -12.78 -7.72 5.36
CA VAL A 352 -11.90 -7.01 4.43
C VAL A 352 -11.87 -5.55 4.83
N ALA A 353 -10.67 -4.97 4.87
CA ALA A 353 -10.48 -3.54 5.10
C ALA A 353 -9.22 -3.07 4.36
N GLY A 354 -9.29 -1.92 3.73
CA GLY A 354 -8.16 -1.39 3.00
C GLY A 354 -8.46 -0.12 2.24
N PHE A 355 -7.56 0.26 1.36
CA PHE A 355 -7.68 1.51 0.63
C PHE A 355 -6.96 1.48 -0.72
N TYR A 356 -7.33 2.43 -1.57
CA TYR A 356 -6.59 2.74 -2.78
C TYR A 356 -5.44 3.69 -2.46
N CYS A 357 -4.22 3.28 -2.84
CA CYS A 357 -2.95 3.90 -2.45
C CYS A 357 -2.10 4.30 -3.65
N PHE A 358 -1.06 5.11 -3.39
CA PHE A 358 -0.15 5.58 -4.45
C PHE A 358 1.11 4.71 -4.56
N GLY A 359 0.94 3.41 -4.38
CA GLY A 359 1.94 2.37 -4.45
C GLY A 359 1.86 1.41 -3.26
N GLU A 360 2.15 0.16 -3.49
CA GLU A 360 1.95 -0.93 -2.56
C GLU A 360 3.27 -1.45 -2.00
N ILE A 361 3.23 -1.95 -0.77
CA ILE A 361 4.39 -2.53 -0.10
C ILE A 361 4.05 -3.97 0.29
N ALA A 362 4.82 -4.92 -0.24
CA ALA A 362 4.72 -6.33 0.10
C ALA A 362 6.03 -7.05 -0.24
N PRO A 363 6.28 -8.23 0.29
CA PRO A 363 7.41 -9.02 -0.16
C PRO A 363 7.30 -9.40 -1.66
N LEU A 364 8.45 -9.38 -2.33
CA LEU A 364 8.54 -9.56 -3.79
C LEU A 364 8.33 -11.00 -4.25
N ASP A 365 8.81 -11.98 -3.50
CA ASP A 365 8.76 -13.39 -3.91
C ASP A 365 8.97 -14.32 -2.72
N ARG A 366 8.36 -15.52 -2.80
CA ARG A 366 8.57 -16.65 -1.89
C ARG A 366 9.36 -17.76 -2.58
N SER A 367 10.52 -17.46 -3.14
CA SER A 367 11.40 -18.50 -3.63
C SER A 367 11.79 -19.43 -2.46
N ALA A 368 11.49 -20.71 -2.57
CA ALA A 368 11.77 -21.68 -1.51
C ALA A 368 13.25 -21.65 -1.13
N GLY A 369 13.54 -21.31 0.14
CA GLY A 369 14.90 -21.24 0.69
C GLY A 369 15.63 -19.92 0.47
N ALA A 370 15.05 -18.92 -0.21
CA ALA A 370 15.60 -17.57 -0.29
C ALA A 370 15.22 -16.74 0.94
N ALA A 371 16.08 -15.78 1.31
CA ALA A 371 15.74 -14.79 2.32
C ALA A 371 14.56 -13.92 1.82
N LEU A 372 13.61 -13.62 2.71
CA LEU A 372 12.49 -12.76 2.40
C LEU A 372 13.00 -11.39 1.91
N ARG A 373 12.48 -10.94 0.81
CA ARG A 373 12.79 -9.64 0.21
C ARG A 373 11.51 -8.82 0.11
N ASN A 374 11.43 -7.75 0.88
CA ASN A 374 10.34 -6.80 0.77
C ASN A 374 10.57 -5.87 -0.43
N GLY A 375 9.50 -5.45 -1.06
CA GLY A 375 9.53 -4.62 -2.26
C GLY A 375 8.46 -3.55 -2.28
N PHE A 376 8.70 -2.60 -3.15
CA PHE A 376 7.75 -1.58 -3.50
C PHE A 376 7.15 -1.91 -4.87
N HIS A 377 5.83 -1.92 -4.94
CA HIS A 377 5.03 -2.27 -6.10
C HIS A 377 4.27 -1.05 -6.63
N ASN A 378 3.91 -1.10 -7.89
CA ASN A 378 3.00 -0.17 -8.54
C ASN A 378 2.01 -0.96 -9.39
N GLU A 379 0.83 -0.42 -9.57
CA GLU A 379 -0.23 -0.99 -10.42
C GLU A 379 -0.64 -2.40 -9.96
N THR A 380 -0.53 -2.64 -8.67
CA THR A 380 -0.86 -3.94 -8.09
C THR A 380 -2.01 -3.86 -7.09
N CYS A 381 -2.61 -5.00 -6.85
CA CYS A 381 -3.43 -5.28 -5.68
C CYS A 381 -2.60 -6.17 -4.76
N VAL A 382 -2.37 -5.71 -3.56
CA VAL A 382 -1.75 -6.48 -2.48
C VAL A 382 -2.83 -6.87 -1.49
N THR A 383 -3.02 -8.17 -1.30
CA THR A 383 -3.89 -8.71 -0.25
C THR A 383 -3.03 -9.32 0.84
N VAL A 384 -3.24 -8.92 2.08
CA VAL A 384 -2.52 -9.44 3.25
C VAL A 384 -3.51 -10.11 4.20
N LEU A 385 -3.29 -11.38 4.50
CA LEU A 385 -4.08 -12.12 5.49
C LEU A 385 -3.33 -12.14 6.81
N LEU A 386 -4.01 -11.72 7.87
CA LEU A 386 -3.51 -11.76 9.25
C LEU A 386 -4.40 -12.65 10.10
N GLY A 387 -3.81 -13.49 10.94
CA GLY A 387 -4.54 -14.36 11.86
C GLY A 387 -3.63 -15.27 12.68
N LYS A 388 -4.13 -16.47 12.96
CA LYS A 388 -3.41 -17.53 13.72
C LYS A 388 -3.25 -18.81 12.92
#